data_127853e25e1b3f1d2b3d631fa39d6775
#
_entry.id   127853e25e1b3f1d2b3d631fa39d6775
#
_cell.length_a   1.000
_cell.length_b   1.000
_cell.length_c   1.000
_cell.angle_alpha   90.00
_cell.angle_beta   90.00
_cell.angle_gamma   90.00
#
_symmetry.space_group_name_H-M   'P 1'
#
loop_
_entity.id
_entity.type
_entity.pdbx_description
1 polymer ?
#
loop_
_entity_poly.entity_id
_entity_poly.type
_entity_poly.pdbx_seq_one_letter_code
_entity_poly.pdbx_strand_id
1 'polypeptide(L)'
;MSPALAVVTLAFLLGIQPVTTDLYLPALPALTTGFGAQMKHAQLTLSALLLAFGCSQLVLGPLSDRFGRRPILLWGLAAYVLAAIGAMLAPSMLLLIVWRTVQGAAMGAAVMSARAIVRDLYPPAEGARVMSRALTGLGIIACLCAPLGGVVSDGFGWRFALLLPALFGAATLALIALRFNETLTRRNPDALRPATLVSTWSTVVRNPTFLSFTALTTAAYAVLFTFLASSSFVFIQVLGLTKTQYGLVMLWNSLAYIAGTFLCRRWLTRYGLRGCIARGGVLTLTGGTVMGALALGGVQSTFAIVLPLTLVMLGHGIHQPCGQTGAVGPFPQAAGAASALNGFVMMLAAFFIGGWLGTHMDGTVRPLAYGMWFWCACIAAIAWTLVQKFGEPRGG
;
A
#
# COMPACT_ATOMS: atom_id res chain seq x y z
N MET A 1 -13.02 11.15 -22.80
CA MET A 1 -11.65 10.61 -22.68
C MET A 1 -11.60 9.28 -23.42
N SER A 2 -10.57 9.02 -24.25
CA SER A 2 -10.44 7.69 -24.89
C SER A 2 -10.17 6.59 -23.86
N PRO A 3 -10.61 5.33 -24.10
CA PRO A 3 -10.36 4.25 -23.13
C PRO A 3 -8.88 4.03 -22.80
N ALA A 4 -7.99 4.19 -23.79
CA ALA A 4 -6.55 4.08 -23.57
C ALA A 4 -6.03 5.19 -22.65
N LEU A 5 -6.45 6.44 -22.85
CA LEU A 5 -6.08 7.56 -21.99
C LEU A 5 -6.61 7.38 -20.56
N ALA A 6 -7.81 6.81 -20.40
CA ALA A 6 -8.37 6.47 -19.10
C ALA A 6 -7.47 5.47 -18.35
N VAL A 7 -7.08 4.37 -19.01
CA VAL A 7 -6.19 3.35 -18.42
C VAL A 7 -4.86 3.94 -18.00
N VAL A 8 -4.21 4.75 -18.86
CA VAL A 8 -2.93 5.41 -18.55
C VAL A 8 -3.10 6.36 -17.36
N THR A 9 -4.13 7.21 -17.38
CA THR A 9 -4.41 8.17 -16.29
C THR A 9 -4.59 7.43 -14.96
N LEU A 10 -5.38 6.37 -14.94
CA LEU A 10 -5.62 5.56 -13.74
C LEU A 10 -4.34 4.84 -13.26
N ALA A 11 -3.53 4.32 -14.18
CA ALA A 11 -2.25 3.69 -13.85
C ALA A 11 -1.28 4.69 -13.20
N PHE A 12 -1.20 5.92 -13.70
CA PHE A 12 -0.38 6.99 -13.11
C PHE A 12 -0.92 7.42 -11.73
N LEU A 13 -2.22 7.61 -11.58
CA LEU A 13 -2.83 7.99 -10.29
C LEU A 13 -2.63 6.92 -9.21
N LEU A 14 -2.79 5.65 -9.55
CA LEU A 14 -2.56 4.54 -8.63
C LEU A 14 -1.06 4.29 -8.40
N GLY A 15 -0.23 4.48 -9.42
CA GLY A 15 1.23 4.34 -9.39
C GLY A 15 1.93 5.32 -8.47
N ILE A 16 1.30 6.45 -8.11
CA ILE A 16 1.83 7.39 -7.13
C ILE A 16 2.21 6.71 -5.81
N GLN A 17 1.41 5.73 -5.35
CA GLN A 17 1.67 5.05 -4.08
C GLN A 17 3.01 4.28 -4.09
N PRO A 18 3.26 3.29 -4.96
CA PRO A 18 4.55 2.59 -4.97
C PRO A 18 5.73 3.50 -5.34
N VAL A 19 5.54 4.50 -6.21
CA VAL A 19 6.59 5.49 -6.50
C VAL A 19 6.97 6.27 -5.24
N THR A 20 6.01 6.56 -4.36
CA THR A 20 6.27 7.29 -3.12
C THR A 20 6.90 6.40 -2.05
N THR A 21 6.53 5.12 -1.96
CA THR A 21 6.96 4.21 -0.90
C THR A 21 8.16 3.36 -1.32
N ASP A 22 8.08 2.63 -2.43
CA ASP A 22 9.01 1.55 -2.74
C ASP A 22 10.30 2.05 -3.37
N LEU A 23 10.22 3.11 -4.19
CA LEU A 23 11.38 3.72 -4.85
C LEU A 23 12.37 4.34 -3.83
N TYR A 24 11.86 4.80 -2.71
CA TYR A 24 12.63 5.45 -1.66
C TYR A 24 13.30 4.44 -0.69
N LEU A 25 12.79 3.20 -0.58
CA LEU A 25 13.27 2.22 0.39
C LEU A 25 14.78 1.93 0.33
N PRO A 26 15.42 1.77 -0.85
CA PRO A 26 16.86 1.54 -0.93
C PRO A 26 17.70 2.71 -0.38
N ALA A 27 17.14 3.91 -0.37
CA ALA A 27 17.80 5.12 0.12
C ALA A 27 17.72 5.29 1.65
N LEU A 28 16.83 4.56 2.33
CA LEU A 28 16.50 4.76 3.74
C LEU A 28 17.71 4.63 4.69
N PRO A 29 18.59 3.61 4.56
CA PRO A 29 19.79 3.52 5.39
C PRO A 29 20.78 4.68 5.19
N ALA A 30 21.00 5.09 3.93
CA ALA A 30 21.92 6.20 3.61
C ALA A 30 21.40 7.55 4.13
N LEU A 31 20.09 7.71 4.20
CA LEU A 31 19.43 8.90 4.74
C LEU A 31 19.60 9.00 6.26
N THR A 32 19.49 7.87 7.00
CA THR A 32 19.77 7.82 8.44
C THR A 32 21.20 8.25 8.76
N THR A 33 22.18 7.71 8.04
CA THR A 33 23.59 8.10 8.23
C THR A 33 23.84 9.53 7.81
N GLY A 34 23.24 10.00 6.70
CA GLY A 34 23.42 11.37 6.20
C GLY A 34 22.89 12.47 7.12
N PHE A 35 21.87 12.19 7.94
CA PHE A 35 21.36 13.11 8.96
C PHE A 35 21.86 12.81 10.38
N GLY A 36 22.67 11.77 10.59
CA GLY A 36 23.05 11.32 11.93
C GLY A 36 21.84 10.95 12.80
N ALA A 37 20.77 10.49 12.16
CA ALA A 37 19.48 10.26 12.80
C ALA A 37 19.33 8.83 13.33
N GLN A 38 18.49 8.67 14.34
CA GLN A 38 18.17 7.34 14.87
C GLN A 38 17.20 6.61 13.94
N MET A 39 17.23 5.27 13.96
CA MET A 39 16.35 4.38 13.20
C MET A 39 14.85 4.75 13.34
N LYS A 40 14.40 5.11 14.55
CA LYS A 40 13.01 5.51 14.79
C LYS A 40 12.56 6.70 13.94
N HIS A 41 13.45 7.64 13.64
CA HIS A 41 13.12 8.79 12.80
C HIS A 41 13.03 8.39 11.31
N ALA A 42 13.89 7.45 10.86
CA ALA A 42 13.77 6.90 9.51
C ALA A 42 12.44 6.16 9.32
N GLN A 43 12.03 5.36 10.29
CA GLN A 43 10.74 4.66 10.26
C GLN A 43 9.56 5.64 10.24
N LEU A 44 9.66 6.78 10.95
CA LEU A 44 8.63 7.82 10.92
C LEU A 44 8.47 8.45 9.53
N THR A 45 9.51 8.54 8.72
CA THR A 45 9.38 9.08 7.34
C THR A 45 8.42 8.26 6.48
N LEU A 46 8.30 6.95 6.73
CA LEU A 46 7.40 6.05 6.02
C LEU A 46 6.06 5.90 6.75
N SER A 47 6.09 5.66 8.06
CA SER A 47 4.87 5.38 8.83
C SER A 47 3.97 6.62 8.97
N ALA A 48 4.53 7.82 9.19
CA ALA A 48 3.76 9.06 9.24
C ALA A 48 3.17 9.43 7.87
N LEU A 49 3.89 9.20 6.78
CA LEU A 49 3.39 9.33 5.41
C LEU A 49 2.16 8.44 5.20
N LEU A 50 2.25 7.17 5.57
CA LEU A 50 1.15 6.22 5.39
C LEU A 50 -0.04 6.52 6.30
N LEU A 51 0.19 6.96 7.54
CA LEU A 51 -0.90 7.40 8.41
C LEU A 51 -1.63 8.60 7.82
N ALA A 52 -0.90 9.62 7.36
CA ALA A 52 -1.49 10.79 6.72
C ALA A 52 -2.25 10.42 5.43
N PHE A 53 -1.74 9.48 4.65
CA PHE A 53 -2.43 8.90 3.50
C PHE A 53 -3.73 8.20 3.91
N GLY A 54 -3.72 7.39 4.96
CA GLY A 54 -4.92 6.74 5.49
C GLY A 54 -5.98 7.74 5.97
N CYS A 55 -5.58 8.73 6.77
CA CYS A 55 -6.47 9.80 7.24
C CYS A 55 -7.07 10.60 6.07
N SER A 56 -6.25 10.92 5.07
CA SER A 56 -6.70 11.71 3.92
C SER A 56 -7.77 11.01 3.09
N GLN A 57 -7.76 9.68 3.01
CA GLN A 57 -8.78 8.91 2.30
C GLN A 57 -10.19 9.12 2.88
N LEU A 58 -10.31 9.27 4.21
CA LEU A 58 -11.59 9.51 4.87
C LEU A 58 -12.20 10.86 4.51
N VAL A 59 -11.36 11.85 4.20
CA VAL A 59 -11.76 13.24 3.95
C VAL A 59 -11.84 13.55 2.45
N LEU A 60 -10.86 13.13 1.67
CA LEU A 60 -10.74 13.49 0.25
C LEU A 60 -11.80 12.82 -0.62
N GLY A 61 -12.34 11.66 -0.22
CA GLY A 61 -13.48 11.03 -0.88
C GLY A 61 -14.70 11.96 -0.90
N PRO A 62 -15.28 12.29 0.26
CA PRO A 62 -16.38 13.25 0.38
C PRO A 62 -16.10 14.64 -0.22
N LEU A 63 -14.86 15.16 -0.07
CA LEU A 63 -14.46 16.41 -0.70
C LEU A 63 -14.57 16.34 -2.22
N SER A 64 -14.13 15.25 -2.83
CA SER A 64 -14.19 15.07 -4.29
C SER A 64 -15.62 14.86 -4.80
N ASP A 65 -16.52 14.31 -3.98
CA ASP A 65 -17.95 14.19 -4.28
C ASP A 65 -18.66 15.56 -4.24
N ARG A 66 -18.17 16.50 -3.42
CA ARG A 66 -18.75 17.84 -3.28
C ARG A 66 -18.20 18.83 -4.30
N PHE A 67 -16.88 18.87 -4.49
CA PHE A 67 -16.22 19.90 -5.28
C PHE A 67 -15.90 19.46 -6.72
N GLY A 68 -15.89 18.15 -6.99
CA GLY A 68 -15.51 17.56 -8.26
C GLY A 68 -14.18 16.81 -8.18
N ARG A 69 -13.96 15.90 -9.14
CA ARG A 69 -12.74 15.07 -9.18
C ARG A 69 -11.53 15.89 -9.62
N ARG A 70 -11.70 16.69 -10.69
CA ARG A 70 -10.60 17.44 -11.29
C ARG A 70 -9.97 18.48 -10.35
N PRO A 71 -10.71 19.35 -9.63
CA PRO A 71 -10.12 20.29 -8.67
C PRO A 71 -9.33 19.60 -7.58
N ILE A 72 -9.89 18.53 -6.96
CA ILE A 72 -9.21 17.78 -5.89
C ILE A 72 -7.94 17.11 -6.39
N LEU A 73 -7.94 16.57 -7.62
CA LEU A 73 -6.74 16.02 -8.24
C LEU A 73 -5.67 17.09 -8.48
N LEU A 74 -6.03 18.24 -9.05
CA LEU A 74 -5.07 19.30 -9.36
C LEU A 74 -4.41 19.84 -8.08
N TRP A 75 -5.20 20.18 -7.05
CA TRP A 75 -4.65 20.67 -5.78
C TRP A 75 -3.86 19.60 -5.04
N GLY A 76 -4.37 18.35 -5.00
CA GLY A 76 -3.69 17.23 -4.36
C GLY A 76 -2.35 16.90 -5.03
N LEU A 77 -2.32 16.84 -6.36
CA LEU A 77 -1.08 16.56 -7.10
C LEU A 77 -0.09 17.72 -7.02
N ALA A 78 -0.55 18.97 -7.04
CA ALA A 78 0.33 20.13 -6.82
C ALA A 78 0.95 20.10 -5.42
N ALA A 79 0.16 19.86 -4.38
CA ALA A 79 0.64 19.70 -3.02
C ALA A 79 1.61 18.51 -2.89
N TYR A 80 1.34 17.39 -3.57
CA TYR A 80 2.23 16.22 -3.62
C TYR A 80 3.60 16.56 -4.23
N VAL A 81 3.62 17.26 -5.37
CA VAL A 81 4.87 17.66 -6.05
C VAL A 81 5.67 18.62 -5.17
N LEU A 82 5.03 19.63 -4.59
CA LEU A 82 5.67 20.58 -3.67
C LEU A 82 6.25 19.84 -2.45
N ALA A 83 5.51 18.93 -1.86
CA ALA A 83 5.97 18.14 -0.72
C ALA A 83 7.13 17.20 -1.08
N ALA A 84 7.13 16.61 -2.29
CA ALA A 84 8.22 15.76 -2.77
C ALA A 84 9.51 16.58 -2.99
N ILE A 85 9.41 17.78 -3.56
CA ILE A 85 10.54 18.71 -3.70
C ILE A 85 11.04 19.15 -2.32
N GLY A 86 10.13 19.51 -1.41
CA GLY A 86 10.47 19.86 -0.04
C GLY A 86 11.18 18.74 0.71
N ALA A 87 10.76 17.48 0.50
CA ALA A 87 11.44 16.31 1.07
C ALA A 87 12.86 16.12 0.52
N MET A 88 13.08 16.32 -0.79
CA MET A 88 14.39 16.26 -1.43
C MET A 88 15.34 17.33 -0.87
N LEU A 89 14.83 18.55 -0.66
CA LEU A 89 15.60 19.71 -0.20
C LEU A 89 15.71 19.80 1.33
N ALA A 90 15.11 18.88 2.07
CA ALA A 90 15.05 18.95 3.54
C ALA A 90 16.46 19.02 4.15
N PRO A 91 16.74 20.03 5.00
CA PRO A 91 18.02 20.19 5.68
C PRO A 91 18.11 19.36 6.97
N SER A 92 16.99 18.83 7.47
CA SER A 92 16.93 18.04 8.69
C SER A 92 15.95 16.87 8.57
N MET A 93 16.17 15.84 9.39
CA MET A 93 15.27 14.67 9.45
C MET A 93 13.85 15.05 9.85
N LEU A 94 13.68 15.99 10.78
CA LEU A 94 12.35 16.45 11.21
C LEU A 94 11.59 17.09 10.04
N LEU A 95 12.23 17.97 9.29
CA LEU A 95 11.58 18.64 8.14
C LEU A 95 11.28 17.64 7.01
N LEU A 96 12.14 16.64 6.83
CA LEU A 96 11.86 15.53 5.92
C LEU A 96 10.59 14.76 6.36
N ILE A 97 10.44 14.41 7.65
CA ILE A 97 9.24 13.74 8.16
C ILE A 97 7.99 14.60 7.90
N VAL A 98 8.06 15.91 8.13
CA VAL A 98 6.94 16.83 7.88
C VAL A 98 6.55 16.82 6.39
N TRP A 99 7.52 16.99 5.48
CA TRP A 99 7.24 16.95 4.05
C TRP A 99 6.70 15.60 3.58
N ARG A 100 7.23 14.50 4.11
CA ARG A 100 6.71 13.15 3.81
C ARG A 100 5.28 12.97 4.31
N THR A 101 4.94 13.51 5.47
CA THR A 101 3.57 13.51 6.01
C THR A 101 2.60 14.27 5.09
N VAL A 102 2.99 15.48 4.65
CA VAL A 102 2.20 16.27 3.69
C VAL A 102 2.07 15.53 2.35
N GLN A 103 3.14 14.91 1.87
CA GLN A 103 3.14 14.10 0.66
C GLN A 103 2.17 12.92 0.75
N GLY A 104 2.13 12.23 1.90
CA GLY A 104 1.19 11.14 2.15
C GLY A 104 -0.28 11.61 2.13
N ALA A 105 -0.58 12.72 2.79
CA ALA A 105 -1.92 13.30 2.76
C ALA A 105 -2.35 13.68 1.34
N ALA A 106 -1.46 14.30 0.57
CA ALA A 106 -1.71 14.71 -0.80
C ALA A 106 -1.88 13.52 -1.77
N MET A 107 -1.14 12.42 -1.56
CA MET A 107 -1.24 11.18 -2.34
C MET A 107 -2.65 10.59 -2.31
N GLY A 108 -3.39 10.76 -1.21
CA GLY A 108 -4.77 10.28 -1.09
C GLY A 108 -5.71 10.83 -2.16
N ALA A 109 -5.49 12.07 -2.63
CA ALA A 109 -6.29 12.65 -3.70
C ALA A 109 -6.23 11.83 -4.99
N ALA A 110 -5.04 11.37 -5.37
CA ALA A 110 -4.83 10.58 -6.58
C ALA A 110 -5.50 9.20 -6.47
N VAL A 111 -5.21 8.46 -5.39
CA VAL A 111 -5.67 7.07 -5.22
C VAL A 111 -7.19 7.00 -5.06
N MET A 112 -7.79 7.91 -4.29
CA MET A 112 -9.25 7.96 -4.10
C MET A 112 -9.98 8.37 -5.38
N SER A 113 -9.47 9.40 -6.07
CA SER A 113 -10.08 9.86 -7.32
C SER A 113 -9.99 8.80 -8.42
N ALA A 114 -8.91 8.02 -8.51
CA ALA A 114 -8.79 6.96 -9.51
C ALA A 114 -9.96 5.97 -9.44
N ARG A 115 -10.33 5.52 -8.24
CA ARG A 115 -11.47 4.61 -8.03
C ARG A 115 -12.81 5.28 -8.34
N ALA A 116 -12.96 6.54 -7.97
CA ALA A 116 -14.17 7.32 -8.23
C ALA A 116 -14.38 7.57 -9.73
N ILE A 117 -13.34 7.94 -10.47
CA ILE A 117 -13.36 8.18 -11.93
C ILE A 117 -13.86 6.95 -12.69
N VAL A 118 -13.42 5.76 -12.31
CA VAL A 118 -13.90 4.53 -12.97
C VAL A 118 -15.40 4.35 -12.78
N ARG A 119 -15.88 4.59 -11.57
CA ARG A 119 -17.31 4.51 -11.25
C ARG A 119 -18.14 5.58 -11.98
N ASP A 120 -17.58 6.78 -12.15
CA ASP A 120 -18.26 7.91 -12.79
C ASP A 120 -18.37 7.72 -14.32
N LEU A 121 -17.39 7.04 -14.95
CA LEU A 121 -17.29 6.92 -16.40
C LEU A 121 -17.83 5.63 -16.99
N TYR A 122 -17.86 4.54 -16.22
CA TYR A 122 -18.11 3.21 -16.77
C TYR A 122 -19.17 2.44 -15.97
N PRO A 123 -20.05 1.67 -16.66
CA PRO A 123 -20.87 0.65 -16.01
C PRO A 123 -19.98 -0.39 -15.27
N PRO A 124 -20.50 -1.08 -14.25
CA PRO A 124 -19.69 -1.96 -13.38
C PRO A 124 -18.79 -2.96 -14.11
N ALA A 125 -19.34 -3.66 -15.13
CA ALA A 125 -18.59 -4.68 -15.88
C ALA A 125 -17.45 -4.09 -16.73
N GLU A 126 -17.68 -2.95 -17.37
CA GLU A 126 -16.68 -2.26 -18.17
C GLU A 126 -15.64 -1.57 -17.27
N GLY A 127 -16.09 -0.93 -16.19
CA GLY A 127 -15.24 -0.33 -15.16
C GLY A 127 -14.27 -1.35 -14.56
N ALA A 128 -14.72 -2.58 -14.30
CA ALA A 128 -13.86 -3.64 -13.82
C ALA A 128 -12.74 -3.99 -14.83
N ARG A 129 -13.06 -4.00 -16.14
CA ARG A 129 -12.03 -4.26 -17.19
C ARG A 129 -11.03 -3.12 -17.30
N VAL A 130 -11.48 -1.87 -17.23
CA VAL A 130 -10.63 -0.67 -17.28
C VAL A 130 -9.73 -0.64 -16.05
N MET A 131 -10.28 -0.86 -14.86
CA MET A 131 -9.52 -0.92 -13.61
C MET A 131 -8.49 -2.06 -13.64
N SER A 132 -8.83 -3.24 -14.13
CA SER A 132 -7.89 -4.36 -14.26
C SER A 132 -6.68 -4.01 -15.15
N ARG A 133 -6.91 -3.30 -16.27
CA ARG A 133 -5.81 -2.81 -17.13
C ARG A 133 -4.96 -1.75 -16.42
N ALA A 134 -5.59 -0.83 -15.70
CA ALA A 134 -4.87 0.17 -14.91
C ALA A 134 -4.02 -0.45 -13.79
N LEU A 135 -4.54 -1.50 -13.13
CA LEU A 135 -3.78 -2.26 -12.13
C LEU A 135 -2.61 -3.05 -12.73
N THR A 136 -2.70 -3.46 -13.99
CA THR A 136 -1.54 -4.03 -14.69
C THR A 136 -0.44 -2.96 -14.87
N GLY A 137 -0.82 -1.74 -15.27
CA GLY A 137 0.12 -0.60 -15.34
C GLY A 137 0.72 -0.25 -13.97
N LEU A 138 -0.10 -0.22 -12.92
CA LEU A 138 0.37 -0.08 -11.54
C LEU A 138 1.40 -1.15 -11.17
N GLY A 139 1.14 -2.43 -11.52
CA GLY A 139 2.05 -3.54 -11.23
C GLY A 139 3.41 -3.37 -11.91
N ILE A 140 3.44 -2.91 -13.16
CA ILE A 140 4.69 -2.60 -13.87
C ILE A 140 5.46 -1.48 -13.16
N ILE A 141 4.78 -0.40 -12.80
CA ILE A 141 5.38 0.72 -12.06
C ILE A 141 5.96 0.21 -10.74
N ALA A 142 5.20 -0.53 -9.94
CA ALA A 142 5.63 -1.07 -8.65
C ALA A 142 6.86 -1.99 -8.77
N CYS A 143 6.89 -2.86 -9.78
CA CYS A 143 8.04 -3.74 -10.02
C CYS A 143 9.34 -2.97 -10.32
N LEU A 144 9.23 -1.81 -10.97
CA LEU A 144 10.38 -0.99 -11.37
C LEU A 144 10.83 -0.02 -10.26
N CYS A 145 9.97 0.32 -9.29
CA CYS A 145 10.27 1.35 -8.28
C CYS A 145 11.54 1.05 -7.48
N ALA A 146 11.62 -0.09 -6.82
CA ALA A 146 12.76 -0.40 -5.96
C ALA A 146 14.08 -0.62 -6.71
N PRO A 147 14.13 -1.32 -7.87
CA PRO A 147 15.33 -1.39 -8.71
C PRO A 147 15.81 -0.01 -9.17
N LEU A 148 14.91 0.84 -9.67
CA LEU A 148 15.26 2.22 -10.07
C LEU A 148 15.75 3.04 -8.88
N GLY A 149 15.07 2.94 -7.74
CA GLY A 149 15.48 3.60 -6.51
C GLY A 149 16.87 3.16 -6.04
N GLY A 150 17.19 1.86 -6.17
CA GLY A 150 18.49 1.29 -5.87
C GLY A 150 19.59 1.87 -6.76
N VAL A 151 19.44 1.78 -8.08
CA VAL A 151 20.40 2.30 -9.06
C VAL A 151 20.63 3.80 -8.89
N VAL A 152 19.55 4.58 -8.76
CA VAL A 152 19.67 6.04 -8.60
C VAL A 152 20.32 6.40 -7.25
N SER A 153 19.98 5.68 -6.18
CA SER A 153 20.56 5.93 -4.86
C SER A 153 22.03 5.51 -4.78
N ASP A 154 22.47 4.47 -5.52
CA ASP A 154 23.88 4.08 -5.60
C ASP A 154 24.70 5.06 -6.45
N GLY A 155 24.16 5.52 -7.60
CA GLY A 155 24.89 6.39 -8.54
C GLY A 155 24.87 7.86 -8.14
N PHE A 156 23.77 8.39 -7.64
CA PHE A 156 23.54 9.82 -7.44
C PHE A 156 23.20 10.20 -5.98
N GLY A 157 23.00 9.22 -5.12
CA GLY A 157 22.68 9.43 -3.70
C GLY A 157 21.16 9.53 -3.41
N TRP A 158 20.83 9.52 -2.11
CA TRP A 158 19.44 9.41 -1.63
C TRP A 158 18.54 10.62 -2.00
N ARG A 159 19.09 11.82 -2.18
CA ARG A 159 18.32 13.00 -2.59
C ARG A 159 17.74 12.86 -3.98
N PHE A 160 18.48 12.25 -4.90
CA PHE A 160 17.99 11.98 -6.25
C PHE A 160 16.91 10.89 -6.26
N ALA A 161 16.96 9.91 -5.36
CA ALA A 161 15.86 8.96 -5.18
C ALA A 161 14.56 9.66 -4.73
N LEU A 162 14.64 10.74 -3.93
CA LEU A 162 13.49 11.57 -3.56
C LEU A 162 13.02 12.53 -4.67
N LEU A 163 13.85 12.82 -5.67
CA LEU A 163 13.46 13.62 -6.84
C LEU A 163 12.50 12.84 -7.75
N LEU A 164 12.68 11.52 -7.89
CA LEU A 164 11.86 10.71 -8.80
C LEU A 164 10.36 10.76 -8.49
N PRO A 165 9.89 10.68 -7.23
CA PRO A 165 8.49 10.94 -6.89
C PRO A 165 7.99 12.33 -7.32
N ALA A 166 8.83 13.36 -7.22
CA ALA A 166 8.45 14.71 -7.66
C ALA A 166 8.25 14.76 -9.19
N LEU A 167 9.15 14.15 -9.95
CA LEU A 167 9.04 14.07 -11.42
C LEU A 167 7.83 13.27 -11.86
N PHE A 168 7.57 12.12 -11.23
CA PHE A 168 6.39 11.30 -11.52
C PHE A 168 5.10 12.04 -11.16
N GLY A 169 5.07 12.72 -10.02
CA GLY A 169 3.94 13.55 -9.60
C GLY A 169 3.70 14.71 -10.55
N ALA A 170 4.76 15.40 -11.01
CA ALA A 170 4.67 16.48 -11.98
C ALA A 170 4.15 16.00 -13.34
N ALA A 171 4.62 14.83 -13.82
CA ALA A 171 4.11 14.22 -15.05
C ALA A 171 2.62 13.85 -14.91
N THR A 172 2.22 13.31 -13.75
CA THR A 172 0.81 13.00 -13.45
C THR A 172 -0.03 14.27 -13.39
N LEU A 173 0.46 15.32 -12.72
CA LEU A 173 -0.21 16.63 -12.66
C LEU A 173 -0.40 17.23 -14.06
N ALA A 174 0.63 17.22 -14.90
CA ALA A 174 0.57 17.70 -16.28
C ALA A 174 -0.45 16.90 -17.10
N LEU A 175 -0.46 15.55 -16.96
CA LEU A 175 -1.45 14.71 -17.62
C LEU A 175 -2.88 15.09 -17.22
N ILE A 176 -3.14 15.29 -15.93
CA ILE A 176 -4.46 15.71 -15.43
C ILE A 176 -4.81 17.11 -15.90
N ALA A 177 -3.89 18.05 -15.80
CA ALA A 177 -4.15 19.45 -16.20
C ALA A 177 -4.50 19.58 -17.69
N LEU A 178 -3.78 18.84 -18.56
CA LEU A 178 -3.88 18.98 -20.01
C LEU A 178 -4.93 18.05 -20.64
N ARG A 179 -5.23 16.89 -20.06
CA ARG A 179 -6.01 15.85 -20.74
C ARG A 179 -7.21 15.34 -19.96
N PHE A 180 -7.35 15.69 -18.68
CA PHE A 180 -8.44 15.20 -17.85
C PHE A 180 -9.54 16.26 -17.71
N ASN A 181 -10.76 15.90 -18.11
CA ASN A 181 -11.96 16.70 -17.88
C ASN A 181 -12.71 16.20 -16.64
N GLU A 182 -13.54 17.07 -16.04
CA GLU A 182 -14.38 16.69 -14.91
C GLU A 182 -15.29 15.51 -15.27
N THR A 183 -15.31 14.49 -14.40
CA THR A 183 -16.12 13.28 -14.59
C THR A 183 -17.36 13.24 -13.72
N LEU A 184 -17.39 14.06 -12.66
CA LEU A 184 -18.53 14.12 -11.77
C LEU A 184 -19.68 14.89 -12.41
N THR A 185 -20.73 14.18 -12.82
CA THR A 185 -21.91 14.76 -13.46
C THR A 185 -22.82 15.52 -12.48
N ARG A 186 -22.92 15.04 -11.23
CA ARG A 186 -23.77 15.63 -10.19
C ARG A 186 -23.03 15.73 -8.87
N ARG A 187 -22.78 16.95 -8.42
CA ARG A 187 -22.17 17.23 -7.12
C ARG A 187 -23.12 16.90 -5.99
N ASN A 188 -22.58 16.37 -4.90
CA ASN A 188 -23.33 16.09 -3.68
C ASN A 188 -23.03 17.18 -2.63
N PRO A 189 -23.92 18.17 -2.40
CA PRO A 189 -23.70 19.22 -1.42
C PRO A 189 -23.65 18.70 0.01
N ASP A 190 -24.28 17.54 0.27
CA ASP A 190 -24.40 16.93 1.59
C ASP A 190 -23.27 15.92 1.89
N ALA A 191 -22.32 15.73 0.97
CA ALA A 191 -21.23 14.76 1.12
C ALA A 191 -20.34 15.02 2.36
N LEU A 192 -20.29 16.26 2.85
CA LEU A 192 -19.50 16.65 4.03
C LEU A 192 -20.33 16.82 5.30
N ARG A 193 -21.64 16.46 5.30
CA ARG A 193 -22.45 16.54 6.53
C ARG A 193 -21.94 15.56 7.58
N PRO A 194 -21.50 16.01 8.78
CA PRO A 194 -20.91 15.12 9.79
C PRO A 194 -21.85 13.99 10.20
N ALA A 195 -23.15 14.28 10.35
CA ALA A 195 -24.15 13.28 10.71
C ALA A 195 -24.23 12.14 9.70
N THR A 196 -24.20 12.43 8.38
CA THR A 196 -24.23 11.44 7.32
C THR A 196 -22.96 10.60 7.30
N LEU A 197 -21.79 11.25 7.45
CA LEU A 197 -20.51 10.56 7.48
C LEU A 197 -20.43 9.60 8.69
N VAL A 198 -20.75 10.09 9.89
CA VAL A 198 -20.70 9.28 11.11
C VAL A 198 -21.69 8.13 11.05
N SER A 199 -22.91 8.35 10.56
CA SER A 199 -23.91 7.27 10.43
C SER A 199 -23.45 6.20 9.44
N THR A 200 -22.91 6.59 8.28
CA THR A 200 -22.36 5.65 7.28
C THR A 200 -21.19 4.86 7.84
N TRP A 201 -20.23 5.54 8.48
CA TRP A 201 -19.07 4.85 9.08
C TRP A 201 -19.48 3.91 10.22
N SER A 202 -20.43 4.33 11.07
CA SER A 202 -20.98 3.50 12.14
C SER A 202 -21.63 2.21 11.59
N THR A 203 -22.40 2.33 10.52
CA THR A 203 -23.01 1.17 9.85
C THR A 203 -21.97 0.20 9.30
N VAL A 204 -20.92 0.73 8.66
CA VAL A 204 -19.84 -0.08 8.08
C VAL A 204 -19.05 -0.79 9.18
N VAL A 205 -18.62 -0.07 10.22
CA VAL A 205 -17.76 -0.63 11.30
C VAL A 205 -18.53 -1.66 12.16
N ARG A 206 -19.85 -1.60 12.24
CA ARG A 206 -20.64 -2.60 12.98
C ARG A 206 -20.88 -3.90 12.21
N ASN A 207 -20.55 -3.95 10.92
CA ASN A 207 -20.80 -5.13 10.11
C ASN A 207 -19.70 -6.19 10.35
N PRO A 208 -20.02 -7.44 10.78
CA PRO A 208 -19.04 -8.45 11.09
C PRO A 208 -18.28 -8.97 9.86
N THR A 209 -18.88 -8.96 8.68
CA THR A 209 -18.19 -9.28 7.42
C THR A 209 -17.10 -8.25 7.13
N PHE A 210 -17.44 -6.95 7.23
CA PHE A 210 -16.47 -5.87 7.08
C PHE A 210 -15.30 -6.03 8.05
N LEU A 211 -15.59 -6.23 9.34
CA LEU A 211 -14.55 -6.38 10.38
C LEU A 211 -13.63 -7.57 10.11
N SER A 212 -14.20 -8.70 9.68
CA SER A 212 -13.42 -9.91 9.39
C SER A 212 -12.46 -9.72 8.20
N PHE A 213 -12.93 -9.10 7.12
CA PHE A 213 -12.09 -8.84 5.95
C PHE A 213 -11.13 -7.66 6.16
N THR A 214 -11.53 -6.66 6.92
CA THR A 214 -10.62 -5.57 7.33
C THR A 214 -9.50 -6.10 8.24
N ALA A 215 -9.79 -6.99 9.17
CA ALA A 215 -8.76 -7.65 9.97
C ALA A 215 -7.79 -8.46 9.07
N LEU A 216 -8.31 -9.20 8.08
CA LEU A 216 -7.48 -9.96 7.13
C LEU A 216 -6.57 -9.04 6.29
N THR A 217 -7.13 -7.99 5.68
CA THR A 217 -6.34 -7.04 4.86
C THR A 217 -5.34 -6.27 5.70
N THR A 218 -5.70 -5.92 6.92
CA THR A 218 -4.81 -5.22 7.86
C THR A 218 -3.63 -6.12 8.26
N ALA A 219 -3.89 -7.38 8.63
CA ALA A 219 -2.82 -8.32 8.96
C ALA A 219 -1.94 -8.64 7.74
N ALA A 220 -2.53 -8.79 6.54
CA ALA A 220 -1.79 -8.98 5.31
C ALA A 220 -0.90 -7.76 4.98
N TYR A 221 -1.43 -6.55 5.13
CA TYR A 221 -0.65 -5.33 4.93
C TYR A 221 0.43 -5.16 6.02
N ALA A 222 0.15 -5.58 7.24
CA ALA A 222 1.10 -5.57 8.36
C ALA A 222 2.34 -6.42 8.08
N VAL A 223 2.18 -7.61 7.47
CA VAL A 223 3.31 -8.42 6.98
C VAL A 223 4.12 -7.65 5.93
N LEU A 224 3.43 -7.12 4.91
CA LEU A 224 4.08 -6.35 3.85
C LEU A 224 4.81 -5.13 4.41
N PHE A 225 4.16 -4.37 5.30
CA PHE A 225 4.76 -3.18 5.87
C PHE A 225 5.94 -3.50 6.80
N THR A 226 5.86 -4.56 7.59
CA THR A 226 7.00 -5.05 8.41
C THR A 226 8.21 -5.33 7.51
N PHE A 227 7.98 -5.98 6.36
CA PHE A 227 9.02 -6.18 5.37
C PHE A 227 9.52 -4.86 4.79
N LEU A 228 8.66 -4.01 4.24
CA LEU A 228 9.04 -2.74 3.62
C LEU A 228 9.85 -1.85 4.56
N ALA A 229 9.40 -1.73 5.81
CA ALA A 229 10.01 -0.85 6.80
C ALA A 229 11.38 -1.33 7.30
N SER A 230 11.61 -2.65 7.38
CA SER A 230 12.84 -3.21 7.95
C SER A 230 13.82 -3.76 6.92
N SER A 231 13.34 -4.15 5.72
CA SER A 231 14.13 -4.90 4.75
C SER A 231 15.37 -4.14 4.25
N SER A 232 15.27 -2.84 3.98
CA SER A 232 16.41 -2.07 3.49
C SER A 232 17.56 -2.05 4.50
N PHE A 233 17.27 -1.94 5.79
CA PHE A 233 18.28 -2.01 6.86
C PHE A 233 18.84 -3.43 6.98
N VAL A 234 17.98 -4.45 6.98
CA VAL A 234 18.43 -5.85 7.09
C VAL A 234 19.27 -6.25 5.88
N PHE A 235 18.81 -6.03 4.66
CA PHE A 235 19.55 -6.46 3.47
C PHE A 235 20.80 -5.63 3.21
N ILE A 236 20.78 -4.32 3.41
CA ILE A 236 21.91 -3.44 3.10
C ILE A 236 22.89 -3.35 4.26
N GLN A 237 22.45 -3.11 5.50
CA GLN A 237 23.34 -2.90 6.63
C GLN A 237 23.75 -4.19 7.34
N VAL A 238 22.84 -5.17 7.49
CA VAL A 238 23.13 -6.42 8.20
C VAL A 238 23.72 -7.47 7.24
N LEU A 239 23.14 -7.65 6.04
CA LEU A 239 23.56 -8.67 5.10
C LEU A 239 24.54 -8.16 4.03
N GLY A 240 24.83 -6.84 4.00
CA GLY A 240 25.87 -6.25 3.14
C GLY A 240 25.53 -6.15 1.66
N LEU A 241 24.25 -6.23 1.26
CA LEU A 241 23.85 -6.06 -0.12
C LEU A 241 24.02 -4.59 -0.57
N THR A 242 24.35 -4.41 -1.86
CA THR A 242 24.24 -3.08 -2.48
C THR A 242 22.76 -2.67 -2.60
N LYS A 243 22.49 -1.37 -2.74
CA LYS A 243 21.12 -0.87 -2.93
C LYS A 243 20.50 -1.41 -4.22
N THR A 244 21.30 -1.61 -5.25
CA THR A 244 20.87 -2.24 -6.51
C THR A 244 20.49 -3.72 -6.31
N GLN A 245 21.30 -4.49 -5.58
CA GLN A 245 20.97 -5.89 -5.24
C GLN A 245 19.71 -5.98 -4.38
N TYR A 246 19.52 -5.08 -3.42
CA TYR A 246 18.27 -4.96 -2.67
C TYR A 246 17.08 -4.68 -3.61
N GLY A 247 17.24 -3.81 -4.59
CA GLY A 247 16.24 -3.55 -5.61
C GLY A 247 15.81 -4.82 -6.37
N LEU A 248 16.77 -5.72 -6.67
CA LEU A 248 16.47 -7.03 -7.31
C LEU A 248 15.69 -7.97 -6.38
N VAL A 249 15.97 -7.96 -5.07
CA VAL A 249 15.15 -8.69 -4.07
C VAL A 249 13.72 -8.17 -4.07
N MET A 250 13.52 -6.86 -4.13
CA MET A 250 12.19 -6.24 -4.21
C MET A 250 11.46 -6.62 -5.50
N LEU A 251 12.17 -6.67 -6.63
CA LEU A 251 11.61 -7.14 -7.91
C LEU A 251 11.15 -8.59 -7.79
N TRP A 252 11.95 -9.49 -7.20
CA TRP A 252 11.57 -10.88 -6.97
C TRP A 252 10.29 -10.99 -6.12
N ASN A 253 10.18 -10.20 -5.05
CA ASN A 253 8.99 -10.17 -4.22
C ASN A 253 7.74 -9.70 -4.98
N SER A 254 7.90 -8.70 -5.86
CA SER A 254 6.81 -8.23 -6.71
C SER A 254 6.34 -9.31 -7.69
N LEU A 255 7.27 -10.08 -8.27
CA LEU A 255 6.95 -11.20 -9.14
C LEU A 255 6.23 -12.33 -8.38
N ALA A 256 6.66 -12.65 -7.15
CA ALA A 256 5.99 -13.61 -6.28
C ALA A 256 4.56 -13.17 -5.94
N TYR A 257 4.36 -11.89 -5.63
CA TYR A 257 3.02 -11.30 -5.42
C TYR A 257 2.13 -11.46 -6.66
N ILE A 258 2.64 -11.13 -7.86
CA ILE A 258 1.93 -11.29 -9.12
C ILE A 258 1.56 -12.77 -9.34
N ALA A 259 2.48 -13.70 -9.15
CA ALA A 259 2.20 -15.14 -9.23
C ALA A 259 1.10 -15.56 -8.24
N GLY A 260 1.08 -14.99 -7.02
CA GLY A 260 0.02 -15.16 -6.04
C GLY A 260 -1.35 -14.69 -6.52
N THR A 261 -1.42 -13.59 -7.29
CA THR A 261 -2.69 -13.11 -7.86
C THR A 261 -3.23 -14.05 -8.96
N PHE A 262 -2.34 -14.69 -9.75
CA PHE A 262 -2.76 -15.74 -10.69
C PHE A 262 -3.28 -16.98 -9.96
N LEU A 263 -2.59 -17.40 -8.89
CA LEU A 263 -3.01 -18.51 -8.04
C LEU A 263 -4.37 -18.21 -7.39
N CYS A 264 -4.57 -16.99 -6.92
CA CYS A 264 -5.84 -16.50 -6.37
C CYS A 264 -6.98 -16.71 -7.35
N ARG A 265 -6.86 -16.26 -8.60
CA ARG A 265 -7.90 -16.43 -9.63
C ARG A 265 -8.25 -17.90 -9.86
N ARG A 266 -7.24 -18.78 -9.95
CA ARG A 266 -7.43 -20.22 -10.14
C ARG A 266 -8.13 -20.87 -8.92
N TRP A 267 -7.75 -20.45 -7.72
CA TRP A 267 -8.32 -21.03 -6.51
C TRP A 267 -9.72 -20.49 -6.17
N LEU A 268 -10.02 -19.24 -6.52
CA LEU A 268 -11.35 -18.68 -6.36
C LEU A 268 -12.40 -19.47 -7.16
N THR A 269 -12.09 -19.82 -8.41
CA THR A 269 -13.00 -20.63 -9.26
C THR A 269 -13.18 -22.04 -8.75
N ARG A 270 -12.14 -22.62 -8.10
CA ARG A 270 -12.17 -24.02 -7.67
C ARG A 270 -12.68 -24.22 -6.23
N TYR A 271 -12.39 -23.30 -5.34
CA TYR A 271 -12.61 -23.47 -3.89
C TYR A 271 -13.48 -22.38 -3.26
N GLY A 272 -13.94 -21.41 -4.06
CA GLY A 272 -14.66 -20.24 -3.55
C GLY A 272 -13.79 -19.31 -2.70
N LEU A 273 -14.40 -18.22 -2.19
CA LEU A 273 -13.68 -17.16 -1.47
C LEU A 273 -13.06 -17.68 -0.15
N ARG A 274 -13.84 -18.36 0.68
CA ARG A 274 -13.37 -18.88 1.98
C ARG A 274 -12.26 -19.91 1.81
N GLY A 275 -12.45 -20.87 0.90
CA GLY A 275 -11.47 -21.91 0.62
C GLY A 275 -10.17 -21.39 0.01
N CYS A 276 -10.24 -20.36 -0.82
CA CYS A 276 -9.07 -19.67 -1.38
C CYS A 276 -8.24 -18.99 -0.27
N ILE A 277 -8.91 -18.21 0.59
CA ILE A 277 -8.26 -17.50 1.71
C ILE A 277 -7.65 -18.49 2.71
N ALA A 278 -8.34 -19.58 3.04
CA ALA A 278 -7.83 -20.59 3.96
C ALA A 278 -6.52 -21.24 3.47
N ARG A 279 -6.43 -21.55 2.16
CA ARG A 279 -5.21 -22.10 1.54
C ARG A 279 -4.10 -21.07 1.42
N GLY A 280 -4.44 -19.80 1.16
CA GLY A 280 -3.50 -18.68 1.25
C GLY A 280 -2.88 -18.60 2.65
N GLY A 281 -3.68 -18.81 3.71
CA GLY A 281 -3.23 -18.87 5.11
C GLY A 281 -2.17 -19.94 5.35
N VAL A 282 -2.29 -21.12 4.70
CA VAL A 282 -1.25 -22.17 4.79
C VAL A 282 0.07 -21.67 4.20
N LEU A 283 0.06 -21.09 3.00
CA LEU A 283 1.27 -20.56 2.37
C LEU A 283 1.95 -19.50 3.26
N THR A 284 1.15 -18.56 3.73
CA THR A 284 1.65 -17.44 4.55
C THR A 284 2.23 -17.94 5.88
N LEU A 285 1.52 -18.84 6.58
CA LEU A 285 2.00 -19.38 7.84
C LEU A 285 3.27 -20.24 7.67
N THR A 286 3.32 -21.08 6.64
CA THR A 286 4.52 -21.87 6.32
C THR A 286 5.72 -20.98 6.07
N GLY A 287 5.58 -19.97 5.19
CA GLY A 287 6.66 -19.03 4.91
C GLY A 287 7.12 -18.28 6.15
N GLY A 288 6.17 -17.72 6.93
CA GLY A 288 6.48 -17.02 8.18
C GLY A 288 7.17 -17.92 9.22
N THR A 289 6.71 -19.15 9.38
CA THR A 289 7.28 -20.12 10.35
C THR A 289 8.69 -20.56 9.94
N VAL A 290 8.91 -20.87 8.67
CA VAL A 290 10.26 -21.22 8.18
C VAL A 290 11.22 -20.05 8.38
N MET A 291 10.81 -18.82 8.05
CA MET A 291 11.64 -17.63 8.25
C MET A 291 11.95 -17.41 9.74
N GLY A 292 10.94 -17.50 10.61
CA GLY A 292 11.11 -17.36 12.05
C GLY A 292 12.01 -18.43 12.64
N ALA A 293 11.86 -19.70 12.24
CA ALA A 293 12.69 -20.81 12.69
C ALA A 293 14.16 -20.64 12.27
N LEU A 294 14.42 -20.23 11.03
CA LEU A 294 15.79 -19.95 10.56
C LEU A 294 16.44 -18.79 11.35
N ALA A 295 15.67 -17.74 11.65
CA ALA A 295 16.15 -16.63 12.48
C ALA A 295 16.41 -17.05 13.94
N LEU A 296 15.59 -17.93 14.52
CA LEU A 296 15.82 -18.55 15.82
C LEU A 296 17.12 -19.37 15.83
N GLY A 297 17.37 -20.13 14.77
CA GLY A 297 18.60 -20.89 14.56
C GLY A 297 19.85 -20.02 14.29
N GLY A 298 19.71 -18.68 14.28
CA GLY A 298 20.82 -17.75 14.06
C GLY A 298 21.31 -17.66 12.61
N VAL A 299 20.53 -18.17 11.64
CA VAL A 299 20.90 -18.11 10.22
C VAL A 299 20.74 -16.68 9.69
N GLN A 300 21.86 -16.06 9.33
CA GLN A 300 21.90 -14.72 8.74
C GLN A 300 22.30 -14.82 7.25
N SER A 301 21.32 -15.06 6.39
CA SER A 301 21.51 -15.21 4.96
C SER A 301 20.38 -14.60 4.19
N THR A 302 20.69 -13.99 3.05
CA THR A 302 19.71 -13.45 2.09
C THR A 302 18.69 -14.52 1.69
N PHE A 303 19.14 -15.73 1.41
CA PHE A 303 18.26 -16.84 1.00
C PHE A 303 17.36 -17.33 2.13
N ALA A 304 17.81 -17.26 3.39
CA ALA A 304 17.00 -17.60 4.56
C ALA A 304 15.79 -16.68 4.76
N ILE A 305 15.83 -15.48 4.17
CA ILE A 305 14.70 -14.53 4.16
C ILE A 305 13.94 -14.65 2.84
N VAL A 306 14.60 -14.56 1.68
CA VAL A 306 13.95 -14.44 0.37
C VAL A 306 13.13 -15.68 0.00
N LEU A 307 13.63 -16.89 0.27
CA LEU A 307 12.90 -18.12 -0.08
C LEU A 307 11.60 -18.29 0.71
N PRO A 308 11.57 -18.18 2.06
CA PRO A 308 10.31 -18.21 2.78
C PRO A 308 9.40 -17.04 2.46
N LEU A 309 9.97 -15.86 2.22
CA LEU A 309 9.22 -14.66 1.83
C LEU A 309 8.45 -14.86 0.52
N THR A 310 8.96 -15.68 -0.41
CA THR A 310 8.24 -16.03 -1.65
C THR A 310 6.87 -16.66 -1.34
N LEU A 311 6.81 -17.59 -0.38
CA LEU A 311 5.52 -18.18 0.06
C LEU A 311 4.59 -17.14 0.70
N VAL A 312 5.15 -16.24 1.49
CA VAL A 312 4.40 -15.15 2.13
C VAL A 312 3.82 -14.22 1.06
N MET A 313 4.58 -13.85 0.04
CA MET A 313 4.13 -12.97 -1.05
C MET A 313 3.10 -13.64 -1.97
N LEU A 314 3.21 -14.95 -2.23
CA LEU A 314 2.17 -15.73 -2.88
C LEU A 314 0.85 -15.65 -2.10
N GLY A 315 0.90 -15.85 -0.78
CA GLY A 315 -0.25 -15.71 0.11
C GLY A 315 -0.79 -14.28 0.15
N HIS A 316 0.07 -13.26 0.15
CA HIS A 316 -0.32 -11.86 0.10
C HIS A 316 -1.11 -11.54 -1.19
N GLY A 317 -0.70 -12.10 -2.35
CA GLY A 317 -1.42 -12.00 -3.61
C GLY A 317 -2.82 -12.62 -3.58
N ILE A 318 -3.14 -13.43 -2.59
CA ILE A 318 -4.48 -13.98 -2.33
C ILE A 318 -5.24 -13.11 -1.33
N HIS A 319 -4.63 -12.84 -0.18
CA HIS A 319 -5.31 -12.18 0.95
C HIS A 319 -5.71 -10.74 0.64
N GLN A 320 -4.85 -9.99 -0.04
CA GLN A 320 -5.09 -8.58 -0.31
C GLN A 320 -6.29 -8.33 -1.23
N PRO A 321 -6.39 -8.93 -2.44
CA PRO A 321 -7.56 -8.71 -3.31
C PRO A 321 -8.84 -9.33 -2.74
N CYS A 322 -8.77 -10.53 -2.17
CA CYS A 322 -9.94 -11.19 -1.55
C CYS A 322 -10.46 -10.40 -0.35
N GLY A 323 -9.56 -9.92 0.49
CA GLY A 323 -9.92 -9.14 1.68
C GLY A 323 -10.52 -7.78 1.34
N GLN A 324 -9.92 -7.03 0.40
CA GLN A 324 -10.48 -5.74 -0.05
C GLN A 324 -11.86 -5.90 -0.66
N THR A 325 -12.05 -6.89 -1.53
CA THR A 325 -13.34 -7.17 -2.15
C THR A 325 -14.38 -7.59 -1.11
N GLY A 326 -13.99 -8.46 -0.17
CA GLY A 326 -14.87 -8.92 0.90
C GLY A 326 -15.28 -7.81 1.88
N ALA A 327 -14.38 -6.87 2.19
CA ALA A 327 -14.69 -5.73 3.06
C ALA A 327 -15.69 -4.75 2.43
N VAL A 328 -15.60 -4.53 1.11
CA VAL A 328 -16.47 -3.57 0.40
C VAL A 328 -17.78 -4.19 -0.06
N GLY A 329 -17.80 -5.50 -0.33
CA GLY A 329 -18.92 -6.23 -0.92
C GLY A 329 -20.28 -6.00 -0.26
N PRO A 330 -20.40 -6.00 1.08
CA PRO A 330 -21.67 -5.75 1.77
C PRO A 330 -22.25 -4.33 1.58
N PHE A 331 -21.49 -3.39 1.02
CA PHE A 331 -21.84 -1.96 0.98
C PHE A 331 -21.83 -1.36 -0.44
N PRO A 332 -22.67 -1.82 -1.39
CA PRO A 332 -22.66 -1.28 -2.75
C PRO A 332 -22.94 0.23 -2.79
N GLN A 333 -23.82 0.72 -1.90
CA GLN A 333 -24.18 2.14 -1.80
C GLN A 333 -23.15 3.00 -1.04
N ALA A 334 -22.29 2.38 -0.23
CA ALA A 334 -21.28 3.04 0.59
C ALA A 334 -19.87 2.47 0.33
N ALA A 335 -19.63 1.92 -0.86
CA ALA A 335 -18.37 1.25 -1.23
C ALA A 335 -17.15 2.15 -1.05
N GLY A 336 -17.27 3.45 -1.33
CA GLY A 336 -16.21 4.44 -1.10
C GLY A 336 -15.87 4.59 0.38
N ALA A 337 -16.88 4.69 1.25
CA ALA A 337 -16.68 4.81 2.69
C ALA A 337 -16.07 3.53 3.28
N ALA A 338 -16.56 2.35 2.87
CA ALA A 338 -16.01 1.06 3.31
C ALA A 338 -14.54 0.91 2.86
N SER A 339 -14.22 1.26 1.61
CA SER A 339 -12.84 1.22 1.10
C SER A 339 -11.92 2.19 1.85
N ALA A 340 -12.40 3.41 2.14
CA ALA A 340 -11.63 4.41 2.89
C ALA A 340 -11.36 3.98 4.34
N LEU A 341 -12.37 3.44 5.03
CA LEU A 341 -12.22 2.92 6.38
C LEU A 341 -11.26 1.72 6.43
N ASN A 342 -11.40 0.77 5.49
CA ASN A 342 -10.47 -0.36 5.38
C ASN A 342 -9.03 0.14 5.16
N GLY A 343 -8.82 1.06 4.23
CA GLY A 343 -7.50 1.66 3.98
C GLY A 343 -6.95 2.41 5.20
N PHE A 344 -7.79 3.18 5.90
CA PHE A 344 -7.39 3.88 7.11
C PHE A 344 -6.91 2.92 8.21
N VAL A 345 -7.64 1.83 8.49
CA VAL A 345 -7.25 0.83 9.51
C VAL A 345 -5.92 0.17 9.14
N MET A 346 -5.70 -0.16 7.85
CA MET A 346 -4.44 -0.70 7.37
C MET A 346 -3.26 0.28 7.60
N MET A 347 -3.45 1.56 7.29
CA MET A 347 -2.41 2.58 7.46
C MET A 347 -2.14 2.90 8.93
N LEU A 348 -3.18 2.85 9.76
CA LEU A 348 -3.05 3.00 11.22
C LEU A 348 -2.20 1.86 11.81
N ALA A 349 -2.46 0.62 11.41
CA ALA A 349 -1.64 -0.52 11.82
C ALA A 349 -0.17 -0.36 11.35
N ALA A 350 0.05 0.08 10.11
CA ALA A 350 1.39 0.36 9.59
C ALA A 350 2.13 1.40 10.43
N PHE A 351 1.45 2.45 10.88
CA PHE A 351 2.04 3.48 11.74
C PHE A 351 2.56 2.89 13.06
N PHE A 352 1.75 2.07 13.75
CA PHE A 352 2.16 1.42 14.99
C PHE A 352 3.29 0.41 14.77
N ILE A 353 3.26 -0.35 13.69
CA ILE A 353 4.33 -1.29 13.33
C ILE A 353 5.65 -0.54 13.07
N GLY A 354 5.60 0.60 12.35
CA GLY A 354 6.76 1.44 12.12
C GLY A 354 7.36 1.98 13.42
N GLY A 355 6.50 2.40 14.36
CA GLY A 355 6.91 2.82 15.70
C GLY A 355 7.61 1.69 16.48
N TRP A 356 7.02 0.48 16.44
CA TRP A 356 7.61 -0.69 17.08
C TRP A 356 8.95 -1.08 16.46
N LEU A 357 9.03 -1.16 15.14
CA LEU A 357 10.28 -1.47 14.42
C LEU A 357 11.37 -0.42 14.73
N GLY A 358 11.00 0.85 14.78
CA GLY A 358 11.94 1.94 15.07
C GLY A 358 12.66 1.82 16.43
N THR A 359 12.05 1.09 17.38
CA THR A 359 12.61 0.86 18.72
C THR A 359 13.22 -0.52 18.92
N HIS A 360 12.89 -1.50 18.07
CA HIS A 360 13.30 -2.91 18.25
C HIS A 360 14.30 -3.40 17.19
N MET A 361 14.65 -2.57 16.20
CA MET A 361 15.73 -2.91 15.24
C MET A 361 17.08 -2.94 15.99
N ASP A 362 17.66 -4.13 16.07
CA ASP A 362 18.86 -4.45 16.89
C ASP A 362 20.11 -4.75 16.04
N GLY A 363 20.08 -4.46 14.73
CA GLY A 363 21.17 -4.80 13.82
C GLY A 363 21.21 -6.28 13.43
N THR A 364 20.14 -7.05 13.68
CA THR A 364 19.99 -8.43 13.27
C THR A 364 18.80 -8.62 12.32
N VAL A 365 18.66 -9.84 11.78
CA VAL A 365 17.49 -10.24 10.96
C VAL A 365 16.24 -10.51 11.81
N ARG A 366 16.37 -10.62 13.14
CA ARG A 366 15.31 -11.07 14.05
C ARG A 366 14.07 -10.18 14.08
N PRO A 367 14.16 -8.87 14.20
CA PRO A 367 12.96 -8.01 14.25
C PRO A 367 12.10 -8.14 12.98
N LEU A 368 12.73 -8.24 11.81
CA LEU A 368 12.04 -8.51 10.55
C LEU A 368 11.36 -9.89 10.58
N ALA A 369 12.12 -10.93 10.90
CA ALA A 369 11.63 -12.30 10.81
C ALA A 369 10.51 -12.58 11.84
N TYR A 370 10.66 -12.12 13.08
CA TYR A 370 9.66 -12.32 14.13
C TYR A 370 8.41 -11.46 13.92
N GLY A 371 8.58 -10.22 13.49
CA GLY A 371 7.45 -9.36 13.15
C GLY A 371 6.61 -9.96 12.01
N MET A 372 7.26 -10.46 10.97
CA MET A 372 6.57 -11.16 9.88
C MET A 372 5.92 -12.47 10.35
N TRP A 373 6.60 -13.28 11.13
CA TRP A 373 6.05 -14.54 11.66
C TRP A 373 4.79 -14.30 12.49
N PHE A 374 4.83 -13.32 13.38
CA PHE A 374 3.66 -12.91 14.19
C PHE A 374 2.46 -12.56 13.31
N TRP A 375 2.64 -11.69 12.32
CA TRP A 375 1.55 -11.29 11.45
C TRP A 375 1.08 -12.42 10.51
N CYS A 376 1.98 -13.29 10.07
CA CYS A 376 1.62 -14.50 9.31
C CYS A 376 0.73 -15.44 10.15
N ALA A 377 1.01 -15.60 11.44
CA ALA A 377 0.16 -16.35 12.35
C ALA A 377 -1.21 -15.68 12.54
N CYS A 378 -1.26 -14.35 12.67
CA CYS A 378 -2.50 -13.59 12.72
C CYS A 378 -3.35 -13.78 11.45
N ILE A 379 -2.73 -13.74 10.25
CA ILE A 379 -3.43 -14.00 8.98
C ILE A 379 -4.06 -15.39 8.98
N ALA A 380 -3.29 -16.41 9.34
CA ALA A 380 -3.78 -17.80 9.40
C ALA A 380 -4.94 -17.95 10.38
N ALA A 381 -4.82 -17.37 11.58
CA ALA A 381 -5.90 -17.38 12.56
C ALA A 381 -7.17 -16.72 12.03
N ILE A 382 -7.07 -15.52 11.43
CA ILE A 382 -8.20 -14.80 10.85
C ILE A 382 -8.80 -15.57 9.67
N ALA A 383 -7.95 -16.13 8.79
CA ALA A 383 -8.38 -16.89 7.62
C ALA A 383 -9.16 -18.16 7.98
N TRP A 384 -8.79 -18.83 9.07
CA TRP A 384 -9.41 -20.10 9.51
C TRP A 384 -10.53 -19.92 10.54
N THR A 385 -10.71 -18.72 11.11
CA THR A 385 -11.76 -18.45 12.10
C THR A 385 -12.76 -17.41 11.60
N LEU A 386 -12.39 -16.12 11.63
CA LEU A 386 -13.30 -15.02 11.34
C LEU A 386 -13.84 -15.07 9.90
N VAL A 387 -12.97 -15.32 8.91
CA VAL A 387 -13.39 -15.41 7.51
C VAL A 387 -14.29 -16.62 7.27
N GLN A 388 -14.04 -17.77 7.93
CA GLN A 388 -14.92 -18.93 7.79
C GLN A 388 -16.29 -18.69 8.42
N LYS A 389 -16.35 -17.90 9.50
CA LYS A 389 -17.61 -17.61 10.21
C LYS A 389 -18.44 -16.50 9.54
N PHE A 390 -17.78 -15.44 9.07
CA PHE A 390 -18.45 -14.21 8.63
C PHE A 390 -18.16 -13.83 7.16
N GLY A 391 -17.39 -14.62 6.44
CA GLY A 391 -16.89 -14.30 5.09
C GLY A 391 -17.93 -14.33 3.95
N GLU A 392 -19.18 -14.73 4.22
CA GLU A 392 -20.30 -14.57 3.29
C GLU A 392 -21.41 -13.84 4.00
N PRO A 393 -22.08 -12.85 3.35
CA PRO A 393 -23.31 -12.31 3.91
C PRO A 393 -24.26 -13.48 4.13
N ARG A 394 -24.80 -13.60 5.33
CA ARG A 394 -25.95 -14.49 5.56
C ARG A 394 -27.03 -13.98 4.62
N GLY A 395 -27.39 -14.79 3.61
CA GLY A 395 -28.52 -14.48 2.76
C GLY A 395 -29.72 -14.24 3.67
N GLY A 396 -30.25 -13.02 3.63
CA GLY A 396 -31.51 -12.67 4.23
C GLY A 396 -32.65 -13.19 3.41
#